data_4cd0576cc881387c5c83223a29c30e3c
#
_entry.id   4cd0576cc881387c5c83223a29c30e3c
#
_cell.length_a   1.000
_cell.length_b   1.000
_cell.length_c   1.000
_cell.angle_alpha   90.00
_cell.angle_beta   90.00
_cell.angle_gamma   90.00
#
_symmetry.space_group_name_H-M   'P 1'
#
loop_
_entity.id
_entity.type
_entity.pdbx_description
1 polymer ?
#
loop_
_entity_poly.entity_id
_entity_poly.type
_entity_poly.pdbx_seq_one_letter_code
_entity_poly.pdbx_strand_id
1 'polypeptide(L)'
;MNELMLFGALSAQRTEAALLRGNAVTERFALTLTPEQCGRLLARRGEALRETERIEPGEGILPKLAVALCDSPCVGPENWEEALGGLTELFYHFKGACGERLGDDELLAALVRLYNGWAGGCADRIADLDGRAMLRFAHTGRVGDDDE
;
A
#
# COMPACT_ATOMS: atom_id res chain seq x y z
N MET A 1 -1.65 14.60 25.93
CA MET A 1 -1.95 14.01 24.62
C MET A 1 -3.39 14.35 24.25
N ASN A 2 -3.59 14.88 23.06
CA ASN A 2 -4.95 15.20 22.61
C ASN A 2 -5.60 13.97 21.98
N GLU A 3 -6.88 14.10 21.63
CA GLU A 3 -7.65 12.97 21.10
C GLU A 3 -7.07 12.46 19.78
N LEU A 4 -6.60 13.36 18.91
CA LEU A 4 -6.03 12.95 17.64
C LEU A 4 -4.73 12.16 17.83
N MET A 5 -3.90 12.58 18.78
CA MET A 5 -2.67 11.86 19.07
C MET A 5 -2.96 10.48 19.64
N LEU A 6 -3.96 10.39 20.51
CA LEU A 6 -4.36 9.10 21.09
C LEU A 6 -4.92 8.19 20.00
N PHE A 7 -5.77 8.74 19.13
CA PHE A 7 -6.34 7.95 18.02
C PHE A 7 -5.23 7.41 17.13
N GLY A 8 -4.25 8.24 16.78
CA GLY A 8 -3.14 7.82 15.95
C GLY A 8 -2.31 6.72 16.59
N ALA A 9 -2.05 6.83 17.89
CA ALA A 9 -1.29 5.81 18.61
C ALA A 9 -2.03 4.47 18.64
N LEU A 10 -3.34 4.50 18.87
CA LEU A 10 -4.15 3.28 18.89
C LEU A 10 -4.22 2.64 17.50
N SER A 11 -4.38 3.46 16.48
CA SER A 11 -4.41 2.98 15.10
C SER A 11 -3.08 2.31 14.74
N ALA A 12 -1.95 2.93 15.14
CA ALA A 12 -0.63 2.36 14.87
C ALA A 12 -0.45 1.01 15.55
N GLN A 13 -0.92 0.90 16.80
CA GLN A 13 -0.84 -0.37 17.55
C GLN A 13 -1.63 -1.48 16.86
N ARG A 14 -2.82 -1.15 16.38
CA ARG A 14 -3.65 -2.13 15.67
C ARG A 14 -2.99 -2.58 14.37
N THR A 15 -2.43 -1.64 13.62
CA THR A 15 -1.77 -1.95 12.36
C THR A 15 -0.54 -2.81 12.62
N GLU A 16 0.25 -2.47 13.64
CA GLU A 16 1.44 -3.25 13.97
C GLU A 16 1.08 -4.68 14.33
N ALA A 17 0.07 -4.85 15.19
CA ALA A 17 -0.37 -6.18 15.59
C ALA A 17 -0.84 -7.00 14.40
N ALA A 18 -1.59 -6.35 13.48
CA ALA A 18 -2.08 -7.02 12.28
C ALA A 18 -0.94 -7.41 11.34
N LEU A 19 0.07 -6.54 11.19
CA LEU A 19 1.24 -6.85 10.38
C LEU A 19 2.01 -8.05 10.92
N LEU A 20 2.21 -8.08 12.24
CA LEU A 20 2.94 -9.19 12.85
C LEU A 20 2.15 -10.50 12.73
N ARG A 21 0.83 -10.45 12.89
CA ARG A 21 0.00 -11.64 12.67
C ARG A 21 0.08 -12.11 11.23
N GLY A 22 0.20 -11.18 10.30
CA GLY A 22 0.30 -11.49 8.88
C GLY A 22 1.52 -12.29 8.51
N ASN A 23 2.58 -12.24 9.34
CA ASN A 23 3.78 -13.06 9.12
C ASN A 23 3.43 -14.55 9.01
N ALA A 24 2.39 -15.01 9.71
CA ALA A 24 1.98 -16.41 9.64
C ALA A 24 1.52 -16.80 8.24
N VAL A 25 1.00 -15.83 7.47
CA VAL A 25 0.56 -16.07 6.09
C VAL A 25 1.73 -15.93 5.12
N THR A 26 2.57 -14.89 5.32
CA THR A 26 3.59 -14.55 4.33
C THR A 26 4.89 -15.33 4.48
N GLU A 27 5.09 -15.99 5.63
CA GLU A 27 6.34 -16.69 5.89
C GLU A 27 6.60 -17.84 4.91
N ARG A 28 5.55 -18.42 4.33
CA ARG A 28 5.72 -19.49 3.34
C ARG A 28 6.43 -18.99 2.08
N PHE A 29 6.46 -17.68 1.88
CA PHE A 29 7.21 -17.04 0.79
C PHE A 29 8.51 -16.44 1.27
N ALA A 30 8.93 -16.77 2.50
CA ALA A 30 10.12 -16.24 3.16
C ALA A 30 10.04 -14.74 3.39
N LEU A 31 8.82 -14.22 3.53
CA LEU A 31 8.59 -12.79 3.73
C LEU A 31 7.99 -12.57 5.11
N THR A 32 8.79 -12.00 5.99
CA THR A 32 8.34 -11.67 7.34
C THR A 32 8.81 -10.26 7.68
N LEU A 33 8.15 -9.67 8.68
CA LEU A 33 8.49 -8.33 9.17
C LEU A 33 8.89 -8.45 10.63
N THR A 34 10.00 -7.80 10.98
CA THR A 34 10.38 -7.65 12.38
C THR A 34 9.61 -6.49 12.98
N PRO A 35 9.55 -6.37 14.32
CA PRO A 35 8.94 -5.18 14.93
C PRO A 35 9.57 -3.87 14.46
N GLU A 36 10.89 -3.87 14.23
CA GLU A 36 11.58 -2.67 13.74
C GLU A 36 11.11 -2.29 12.34
N GLN A 37 10.94 -3.29 11.47
CA GLN A 37 10.44 -3.04 10.12
C GLN A 37 9.01 -2.54 10.17
N CYS A 38 8.18 -3.09 11.04
CA CYS A 38 6.82 -2.62 11.22
C CYS A 38 6.82 -1.16 11.67
N GLY A 39 7.72 -0.80 12.60
CA GLY A 39 7.82 0.58 13.06
C GLY A 39 8.14 1.56 11.93
N ARG A 40 9.08 1.17 11.06
CA ARG A 40 9.42 2.03 9.92
C ARG A 40 8.27 2.15 8.93
N LEU A 41 7.55 1.05 8.69
CA LEU A 41 6.39 1.09 7.80
C LEU A 41 5.29 1.98 8.38
N LEU A 42 5.06 1.90 9.68
CA LEU A 42 4.06 2.74 10.32
C LEU A 42 4.45 4.21 10.28
N ALA A 43 5.75 4.51 10.37
CA ALA A 43 6.22 5.88 10.24
C ALA A 43 5.96 6.41 8.83
N ARG A 44 6.23 5.61 7.79
CA ARG A 44 5.96 6.00 6.41
C ARG A 44 4.45 6.19 6.19
N ARG A 45 3.65 5.28 6.73
CA ARG A 45 2.20 5.39 6.65
C ARG A 45 1.71 6.68 7.29
N GLY A 46 2.20 6.98 8.50
CA GLY A 46 1.82 8.19 9.20
C GLY A 46 2.17 9.45 8.43
N GLU A 47 3.36 9.46 7.81
CA GLU A 47 3.78 10.59 7.00
C GLU A 47 2.87 10.77 5.79
N ALA A 48 2.55 9.67 5.10
CA ALA A 48 1.68 9.72 3.93
C ALA A 48 0.26 10.18 4.30
N LEU A 49 -0.23 9.72 5.45
CA LEU A 49 -1.55 10.16 5.91
C LEU A 49 -1.57 11.66 6.21
N ARG A 50 -0.49 12.17 6.82
CA ARG A 50 -0.40 13.61 7.08
C ARG A 50 -0.33 14.41 5.79
N GLU A 51 0.47 13.94 4.83
CA GLU A 51 0.62 14.65 3.56
C GLU A 51 -0.66 14.68 2.76
N THR A 52 -1.48 13.66 2.87
CA THR A 52 -2.75 13.59 2.14
C THR A 52 -3.93 14.03 2.98
N GLU A 53 -3.68 14.43 4.23
CA GLU A 53 -4.71 14.92 5.16
C GLU A 53 -5.80 13.86 5.40
N ARG A 54 -5.38 12.61 5.56
CA ARG A 54 -6.30 11.49 5.72
C ARG A 54 -6.14 10.86 7.10
N ILE A 55 -7.23 10.28 7.58
CA ILE A 55 -7.26 9.48 8.80
C ILE A 55 -7.73 8.09 8.40
N GLU A 56 -7.00 7.07 8.82
CA GLU A 56 -7.33 5.70 8.46
C GLU A 56 -7.74 4.93 9.71
N PRO A 57 -9.01 4.50 9.79
CA PRO A 57 -9.48 3.78 10.97
C PRO A 57 -9.07 2.31 10.92
N GLY A 58 -9.12 1.68 12.09
CA GLY A 58 -8.88 0.24 12.19
C GLY A 58 -7.44 -0.14 11.91
N GLU A 59 -7.27 -1.26 11.23
CA GLU A 59 -5.95 -1.78 10.88
C GLU A 59 -5.35 -1.12 9.64
N GLY A 60 -6.20 -0.49 8.82
CA GLY A 60 -5.74 0.15 7.60
C GLY A 60 -5.47 -0.83 6.48
N ILE A 61 -4.86 -0.33 5.41
CA ILE A 61 -4.61 -1.14 4.22
C ILE A 61 -3.29 -1.90 4.26
N LEU A 62 -2.37 -1.50 5.13
CA LEU A 62 -1.03 -2.08 5.12
C LEU A 62 -1.03 -3.60 5.36
N PRO A 63 -1.77 -4.13 6.34
CA PRO A 63 -1.83 -5.59 6.50
C PRO A 63 -2.47 -6.29 5.31
N LYS A 64 -3.49 -5.70 4.70
CA LYS A 64 -4.12 -6.27 3.51
C LYS A 64 -3.15 -6.28 2.33
N LEU A 65 -2.39 -5.21 2.19
CA LEU A 65 -1.39 -5.12 1.13
C LEU A 65 -0.33 -6.21 1.28
N ALA A 66 0.13 -6.44 2.50
CA ALA A 66 1.13 -7.47 2.75
C ALA A 66 0.66 -8.85 2.28
N VAL A 67 -0.58 -9.21 2.61
CA VAL A 67 -1.15 -10.48 2.19
C VAL A 67 -1.33 -10.54 0.68
N ALA A 68 -1.81 -9.45 0.08
CA ALA A 68 -2.07 -9.39 -1.36
C ALA A 68 -0.78 -9.43 -2.18
N LEU A 69 0.33 -8.97 -1.62
CA LEU A 69 1.58 -8.83 -2.37
C LEU A 69 2.55 -9.98 -2.13
N CYS A 70 2.32 -10.83 -1.14
CA CYS A 70 3.33 -11.79 -0.69
C CYS A 70 3.68 -12.86 -1.74
N ASP A 71 2.81 -13.12 -2.71
CA ASP A 71 3.09 -14.08 -3.77
C ASP A 71 3.59 -13.41 -5.04
N SER A 72 3.96 -12.14 -4.97
CA SER A 72 4.43 -11.38 -6.13
C SER A 72 5.79 -11.89 -6.60
N PRO A 73 5.98 -12.05 -7.92
CA PRO A 73 7.30 -12.39 -8.45
C PRO A 73 8.30 -11.25 -8.32
N CYS A 74 7.85 -10.07 -7.95
CA CYS A 74 8.68 -8.87 -7.87
C CYS A 74 9.19 -8.59 -6.46
N VAL A 75 8.79 -9.37 -5.46
CA VAL A 75 9.23 -9.15 -4.08
C VAL A 75 10.05 -10.32 -3.56
N GLY A 76 10.98 -10.00 -2.69
CA GLY A 76 11.79 -10.98 -1.98
C GLY A 76 12.14 -10.40 -0.63
N PRO A 77 12.85 -11.18 0.22
CA PRO A 77 13.19 -10.70 1.56
C PRO A 77 13.96 -9.39 1.55
N GLU A 78 14.76 -9.15 0.51
CA GLU A 78 15.62 -7.96 0.47
C GLU A 78 14.84 -6.67 0.15
N ASN A 79 13.66 -6.76 -0.49
CA ASN A 79 12.90 -5.56 -0.84
C ASN A 79 11.48 -5.56 -0.28
N TRP A 80 11.16 -6.48 0.62
CA TRP A 80 9.80 -6.64 1.15
C TRP A 80 9.30 -5.37 1.84
N GLU A 81 10.11 -4.84 2.75
CA GLU A 81 9.74 -3.62 3.47
C GLU A 81 9.57 -2.43 2.51
N GLU A 82 10.51 -2.28 1.57
CA GLU A 82 10.47 -1.16 0.64
C GLU A 82 9.26 -1.24 -0.29
N ALA A 83 8.93 -2.45 -0.76
CA ALA A 83 7.76 -2.63 -1.61
C ALA A 83 6.48 -2.24 -0.88
N LEU A 84 6.35 -2.69 0.36
CA LEU A 84 5.17 -2.37 1.17
C LEU A 84 5.06 -0.87 1.43
N GLY A 85 6.19 -0.24 1.80
CA GLY A 85 6.19 1.19 2.08
C GLY A 85 5.86 2.03 0.87
N GLY A 86 6.47 1.70 -0.27
CA GLY A 86 6.23 2.44 -1.51
C GLY A 86 4.80 2.35 -1.98
N LEU A 87 4.24 1.13 -1.96
CA LEU A 87 2.86 0.96 -2.40
C LEU A 87 1.85 1.58 -1.43
N THR A 88 2.17 1.59 -0.13
CA THR A 88 1.32 2.26 0.85
C THR A 88 1.24 3.76 0.56
N GLU A 89 2.38 4.38 0.29
CA GLU A 89 2.40 5.81 -0.04
C GLU A 89 1.61 6.09 -1.31
N LEU A 90 1.74 5.23 -2.32
CA LEU A 90 0.99 5.38 -3.55
C LEU A 90 -0.51 5.21 -3.34
N PHE A 91 -0.88 4.32 -2.45
CA PHE A 91 -2.30 4.10 -2.15
C PHE A 91 -2.98 5.41 -1.70
N TYR A 92 -2.39 6.09 -0.72
CA TYR A 92 -3.02 7.32 -0.23
C TYR A 92 -2.96 8.43 -1.27
N HIS A 93 -1.86 8.50 -2.03
CA HIS A 93 -1.77 9.46 -3.11
C HIS A 93 -2.91 9.28 -4.12
N PHE A 94 -3.12 8.03 -4.57
CA PHE A 94 -4.14 7.78 -5.59
C PHE A 94 -5.56 7.83 -5.07
N LYS A 95 -5.78 7.61 -3.76
CA LYS A 95 -7.12 7.86 -3.21
C LYS A 95 -7.54 9.29 -3.50
N GLY A 96 -6.64 10.25 -3.27
CA GLY A 96 -6.92 11.63 -3.57
C GLY A 96 -6.94 11.94 -5.06
N ALA A 97 -5.93 11.43 -5.79
CA ALA A 97 -5.80 11.73 -7.22
C ALA A 97 -6.97 11.20 -8.03
N CYS A 98 -7.58 10.10 -7.58
CA CYS A 98 -8.76 9.53 -8.25
C CYS A 98 -10.07 10.14 -7.77
N GLY A 99 -10.02 11.12 -6.88
CA GLY A 99 -11.21 11.80 -6.38
C GLY A 99 -12.13 10.88 -5.59
N GLU A 100 -11.57 9.92 -4.89
CA GLU A 100 -12.30 8.95 -4.07
C GLU A 100 -13.23 8.06 -4.88
N ARG A 101 -12.97 7.92 -6.17
CA ARG A 101 -13.84 7.11 -7.05
C ARG A 101 -13.57 5.63 -6.98
N LEU A 102 -12.44 5.23 -6.41
CA LEU A 102 -12.11 3.82 -6.23
C LEU A 102 -12.22 3.46 -4.77
N GLY A 103 -12.87 2.33 -4.48
CA GLY A 103 -12.89 1.78 -3.14
C GLY A 103 -11.50 1.30 -2.75
N ASP A 104 -11.29 1.08 -1.45
CA ASP A 104 -9.98 0.67 -0.96
C ASP A 104 -9.51 -0.63 -1.60
N ASP A 105 -10.40 -1.62 -1.67
CA ASP A 105 -10.01 -2.92 -2.24
C ASP A 105 -9.76 -2.84 -3.74
N GLU A 106 -10.52 -1.99 -4.44
CA GLU A 106 -10.31 -1.79 -5.87
C GLU A 106 -8.96 -1.15 -6.16
N LEU A 107 -8.62 -0.12 -5.38
CA LEU A 107 -7.35 0.57 -5.58
C LEU A 107 -6.18 -0.32 -5.18
N LEU A 108 -6.32 -1.04 -4.07
CA LEU A 108 -5.29 -1.96 -3.63
C LEU A 108 -5.01 -3.01 -4.72
N ALA A 109 -6.07 -3.60 -5.26
CA ALA A 109 -5.93 -4.61 -6.31
C ALA A 109 -5.27 -4.02 -7.56
N ALA A 110 -5.64 -2.79 -7.94
CA ALA A 110 -5.05 -2.14 -9.10
C ALA A 110 -3.56 -1.90 -8.90
N LEU A 111 -3.17 -1.44 -7.70
CA LEU A 111 -1.76 -1.19 -7.39
C LEU A 111 -0.94 -2.47 -7.44
N VAL A 112 -1.45 -3.56 -6.87
CA VAL A 112 -0.75 -4.84 -6.88
C VAL A 112 -0.59 -5.34 -8.31
N ARG A 113 -1.65 -5.25 -9.13
CA ARG A 113 -1.59 -5.68 -10.52
C ARG A 113 -0.60 -4.86 -11.34
N LEU A 114 -0.58 -3.55 -11.12
CA LEU A 114 0.39 -2.69 -11.80
C LEU A 114 1.82 -3.03 -11.39
N TYR A 115 2.03 -3.23 -10.10
CA TYR A 115 3.35 -3.54 -9.57
C TYR A 115 3.87 -4.85 -10.16
N ASN A 116 3.02 -5.87 -10.23
CA ASN A 116 3.41 -7.19 -10.72
C ASN A 116 3.53 -7.27 -12.25
N GLY A 117 2.89 -6.35 -12.96
CA GLY A 117 2.84 -6.42 -14.42
C GLY A 117 3.54 -5.26 -15.09
N TRP A 118 2.76 -4.23 -15.45
CA TRP A 118 3.27 -3.10 -16.22
C TRP A 118 4.50 -2.43 -15.60
N ALA A 119 4.49 -2.24 -14.27
CA ALA A 119 5.58 -1.57 -13.58
C ALA A 119 6.78 -2.48 -13.33
N GLY A 120 6.58 -3.79 -13.37
CA GLY A 120 7.68 -4.73 -13.19
C GLY A 120 8.40 -4.59 -11.86
N GLY A 121 7.67 -4.28 -10.80
CA GLY A 121 8.25 -4.13 -9.47
C GLY A 121 8.83 -2.74 -9.21
N CYS A 122 8.55 -1.77 -10.08
CA CYS A 122 9.06 -0.41 -9.90
C CYS A 122 7.93 0.54 -9.51
N ALA A 123 7.88 0.90 -8.24
CA ALA A 123 6.83 1.79 -7.73
C ALA A 123 6.90 3.17 -8.40
N ASP A 124 8.10 3.62 -8.77
CA ASP A 124 8.26 4.93 -9.41
C ASP A 124 7.51 5.01 -10.73
N ARG A 125 7.41 3.92 -11.47
CA ARG A 125 6.64 3.91 -12.71
C ARG A 125 5.16 4.13 -12.44
N ILE A 126 4.65 3.55 -11.35
CA ILE A 126 3.25 3.76 -10.95
C ILE A 126 3.05 5.21 -10.53
N ALA A 127 4.03 5.78 -9.83
CA ALA A 127 3.94 7.15 -9.36
C ALA A 127 3.83 8.16 -10.52
N ASP A 128 4.31 7.79 -11.70
CA ASP A 128 4.23 8.66 -12.88
C ASP A 128 2.85 8.70 -13.51
N LEU A 129 1.96 7.78 -13.13
CA LEU A 129 0.59 7.79 -13.64
C LEU A 129 -0.22 8.87 -12.95
N ASP A 130 -1.17 9.48 -13.69
CA ASP A 130 -2.09 10.42 -13.06
C ASP A 130 -3.36 9.67 -12.61
N GLY A 131 -4.25 10.39 -11.92
CA GLY A 131 -5.47 9.79 -11.41
C GLY A 131 -6.36 9.21 -12.49
N ARG A 132 -6.40 9.87 -13.66
CA ARG A 132 -7.20 9.42 -14.79
C ARG A 132 -6.67 8.08 -15.31
N ALA A 133 -5.35 7.95 -15.43
CA ALA A 133 -4.74 6.71 -15.88
C ALA A 133 -5.00 5.58 -14.88
N MET A 134 -4.93 5.88 -13.60
CA MET A 134 -5.22 4.88 -12.56
C MET A 134 -6.67 4.41 -12.64
N LEU A 135 -7.62 5.36 -12.79
CA LEU A 135 -9.03 5.00 -12.93
C LEU A 135 -9.25 4.11 -14.14
N ARG A 136 -8.63 4.47 -15.26
CA ARG A 136 -8.77 3.68 -16.48
C ARG A 136 -8.20 2.29 -16.28
N PHE A 137 -7.03 2.19 -15.67
CA PHE A 137 -6.43 0.87 -15.42
C PHE A 137 -7.32 0.02 -14.51
N ALA A 138 -7.88 0.61 -13.47
CA ALA A 138 -8.74 -0.14 -12.55
C ALA A 138 -9.96 -0.71 -13.27
N HIS A 139 -10.46 -0.01 -14.29
CA HIS A 139 -11.64 -0.45 -15.02
C HIS A 139 -11.32 -1.35 -16.21
N THR A 140 -10.19 -1.15 -16.87
CA THR A 140 -9.90 -1.84 -18.14
C THR A 140 -8.71 -2.78 -18.07
N GLY A 141 -7.86 -2.64 -17.06
CA GLY A 141 -6.61 -3.40 -16.97
C GLY A 141 -5.53 -2.92 -17.92
N ARG A 142 -5.71 -1.76 -18.51
CA ARG A 142 -4.75 -1.22 -19.49
C ARG A 142 -4.17 0.10 -19.01
N VAL A 143 -2.88 0.25 -19.29
CA VAL A 143 -2.18 1.50 -19.01
C VAL A 143 -2.07 2.29 -20.32
N GLY A 144 -2.32 3.59 -20.24
CA GLY A 144 -2.20 4.48 -21.40
C GLY A 144 -3.40 4.45 -22.29
N ASP A 145 -3.29 5.15 -23.40
CA ASP A 145 -4.36 5.28 -24.35
C ASP A 145 -4.19 4.38 -25.54
N ASP A 146 -3.45 3.86 -25.88
CA ASP A 146 -3.01 3.28 -26.98
C ASP A 146 -3.44 2.38 -27.66
N ASP A 147 -3.48 2.99 -27.57
CA ASP A 147 -3.47 2.74 -28.06
C ASP A 147 -3.10 2.51 -28.74
N GLU A 148 -3.12 2.54 -28.68
CA GLU A 148 -2.71 2.49 -29.20
C GLU A 148 -2.55 2.06 -29.56
#